data_112b8eb57da4a690382ce97d44e17480
#
_entry.id   112b8eb57da4a690382ce97d44e17480
#
_cell.length_a   1.000
_cell.length_b   1.000
_cell.length_c   1.000
_cell.angle_alpha   90.00
_cell.angle_beta   90.00
_cell.angle_gamma   90.00
#
_symmetry.space_group_name_H-M   'P 1'
#
loop_
_entity.id
_entity.type
_entity.pdbx_description
1 polymer ?
#
loop_
_entity_poly.entity_id
_entity_poly.type
_entity_poly.pdbx_seq_one_letter_code
_entity_poly.pdbx_strand_id
1 'polypeptide(L)'
;MKKRIIAWAVLLSVCAAALGLWCSAAAGKAARTLPCEEEGLILSITTFDGKSESKPFLKCFGHTWIGLDNRTGHTVYLKDRAIPDGEMVTFSVWAVSGLSGLLFDLEPCYIVNYGRYTGRLSLSTNIGEEQLKVIEDYMEQHDKWTVDKNCSYWSIHLWNEVVGEDAALKIRGFVCTPEKIEQAFSVFDCVEVDKDFSRAGDIYCYKDGAAIMFVKFITSRLLRVIVCAAAGLYGLYNAISCFVTLYKAGHQPYLMAGAVRFDFQGYYMMAAMHVGICLLLGVLVWLFLKGTKKLREKTAVR
;
A
#
# COMPACT_ATOMS: atom_id res chain seq x y z
N MET A 1 -35.47 -51.60 19.71
CA MET A 1 -35.74 -50.21 20.03
C MET A 1 -34.78 -49.64 21.08
N LYS A 2 -34.61 -50.22 22.24
CA LYS A 2 -33.77 -49.68 23.35
C LYS A 2 -32.30 -49.30 22.91
N LYS A 3 -31.63 -50.14 22.14
CA LYS A 3 -30.24 -49.87 21.70
C LYS A 3 -30.10 -48.63 20.80
N ARG A 4 -31.11 -48.30 19.97
CA ARG A 4 -31.09 -47.09 19.15
C ARG A 4 -31.31 -45.83 19.94
N ILE A 5 -32.17 -45.87 20.97
CA ILE A 5 -32.42 -44.73 21.86
C ILE A 5 -31.17 -44.39 22.64
N ILE A 6 -30.42 -45.41 23.16
CA ILE A 6 -29.16 -45.20 23.87
C ILE A 6 -28.11 -44.58 22.95
N ALA A 7 -27.98 -45.03 21.71
CA ALA A 7 -27.04 -44.48 20.74
C ALA A 7 -27.32 -42.99 20.40
N TRP A 8 -28.59 -42.62 20.26
CA TRP A 8 -28.98 -41.23 20.07
C TRP A 8 -28.74 -40.34 21.28
N ALA A 9 -28.97 -40.84 22.48
CA ALA A 9 -28.71 -40.13 23.72
C ALA A 9 -27.20 -39.86 23.92
N VAL A 10 -26.35 -40.85 23.62
CA VAL A 10 -24.89 -40.68 23.64
C VAL A 10 -24.42 -39.68 22.62
N LEU A 11 -24.95 -39.75 21.38
CA LEU A 11 -24.58 -38.79 20.31
C LEU A 11 -24.97 -37.36 20.70
N LEU A 12 -26.18 -37.15 21.22
CA LEU A 12 -26.63 -35.83 21.70
C LEU A 12 -25.78 -35.29 22.87
N SER A 13 -25.38 -36.15 23.80
CA SER A 13 -24.50 -35.77 24.90
C SER A 13 -23.11 -35.38 24.43
N VAL A 14 -22.55 -36.09 23.44
CA VAL A 14 -21.24 -35.74 22.82
C VAL A 14 -21.33 -34.43 22.07
N CYS A 15 -22.42 -34.20 21.30
CA CYS A 15 -22.64 -32.94 20.59
C CYS A 15 -22.84 -31.77 21.57
N ALA A 16 -23.57 -31.97 22.65
CA ALA A 16 -23.75 -30.93 23.69
C ALA A 16 -22.45 -30.61 24.44
N ALA A 17 -21.63 -31.63 24.75
CA ALA A 17 -20.31 -31.44 25.32
C ALA A 17 -19.35 -30.72 24.34
N ALA A 18 -19.38 -31.06 23.07
CA ALA A 18 -18.59 -30.39 22.04
C ALA A 18 -19.03 -28.93 21.85
N LEU A 19 -20.33 -28.64 21.82
CA LEU A 19 -20.88 -27.27 21.81
C LEU A 19 -20.53 -26.50 23.09
N GLY A 20 -20.59 -27.11 24.26
CA GLY A 20 -20.19 -26.52 25.53
C GLY A 20 -18.70 -26.17 25.55
N LEU A 21 -17.85 -27.07 25.04
CA LEU A 21 -16.42 -26.82 24.89
C LEU A 21 -16.14 -25.74 23.84
N TRP A 22 -16.94 -25.63 22.80
CA TRP A 22 -16.81 -24.58 21.78
C TRP A 22 -17.27 -23.22 22.30
N CYS A 23 -18.35 -23.17 23.06
CA CYS A 23 -18.82 -21.97 23.76
C CYS A 23 -17.87 -21.52 24.87
N SER A 24 -17.23 -22.43 25.59
CA SER A 24 -16.24 -22.05 26.62
C SER A 24 -14.89 -21.65 26.04
N ALA A 25 -14.53 -22.14 24.83
CA ALA A 25 -13.36 -21.65 24.10
C ALA A 25 -13.61 -20.26 23.46
N ALA A 26 -14.89 -19.89 23.26
CA ALA A 26 -15.33 -18.57 22.85
C ALA A 26 -15.59 -17.60 24.02
N ALA A 27 -15.39 -18.02 25.28
CA ALA A 27 -15.33 -17.12 26.44
C ALA A 27 -14.14 -16.20 26.24
N GLY A 28 -14.43 -14.97 25.79
CA GLY A 28 -13.48 -14.01 25.27
C GLY A 28 -12.33 -13.79 26.26
N LYS A 29 -11.10 -13.92 25.76
CA LYS A 29 -9.98 -13.30 26.45
C LYS A 29 -10.36 -11.83 26.63
N ALA A 30 -10.21 -11.33 27.88
CA ALA A 30 -10.40 -9.91 28.14
C ALA A 30 -9.62 -9.11 27.07
N ALA A 31 -10.30 -8.15 26.45
CA ALA A 31 -9.67 -7.27 25.49
C ALA A 31 -8.49 -6.57 26.16
N ARG A 32 -7.42 -6.35 25.41
CA ARG A 32 -6.23 -5.65 25.88
C ARG A 32 -6.37 -4.19 25.52
N THR A 33 -6.15 -3.31 26.48
CA THR A 33 -6.04 -1.86 26.26
C THR A 33 -4.57 -1.48 26.31
N LEU A 34 -4.08 -0.78 25.30
CA LEU A 34 -2.74 -0.20 25.34
C LEU A 34 -2.82 1.23 25.88
N PRO A 35 -1.88 1.65 26.74
CA PRO A 35 -1.78 3.04 27.12
C PRO A 35 -1.43 3.86 25.87
N CYS A 36 -2.24 4.86 25.58
CA CYS A 36 -1.99 5.83 24.53
C CYS A 36 -2.44 7.20 25.04
N GLU A 37 -1.48 7.96 25.56
CA GLU A 37 -1.69 9.32 26.03
C GLU A 37 -1.67 10.28 24.82
N GLU A 38 -2.29 11.45 24.97
CA GLU A 38 -2.31 12.45 23.91
C GLU A 38 -0.97 13.19 23.74
N GLU A 39 -0.10 13.11 24.74
CA GLU A 39 1.23 13.73 24.77
C GLU A 39 2.34 12.68 24.66
N GLY A 40 3.53 13.11 24.23
CA GLY A 40 4.71 12.27 24.08
C GLY A 40 4.92 11.74 22.66
N LEU A 41 5.74 10.71 22.53
CA LEU A 41 5.93 10.01 21.26
C LEU A 41 4.89 8.88 21.14
N ILE A 42 4.10 8.90 20.07
CA ILE A 42 3.07 7.91 19.82
C ILE A 42 3.48 7.08 18.62
N LEU A 43 3.80 5.81 18.87
CA LEU A 43 4.03 4.83 17.83
C LEU A 43 2.71 4.19 17.42
N SER A 44 2.47 4.05 16.12
CA SER A 44 1.31 3.34 15.60
C SER A 44 1.71 2.31 14.56
N ILE A 45 1.08 1.14 14.59
CA ILE A 45 1.09 0.18 13.49
C ILE A 45 -0.27 0.23 12.81
N THR A 46 -0.26 0.47 11.50
CA THR A 46 -1.49 0.59 10.70
C THR A 46 -1.51 -0.45 9.61
N THR A 47 -2.65 -1.06 9.40
CA THR A 47 -2.85 -2.09 8.39
C THR A 47 -4.12 -1.85 7.58
N PHE A 48 -4.09 -2.29 6.33
CA PHE A 48 -5.20 -2.24 5.39
C PHE A 48 -5.20 -3.52 4.55
N ASP A 49 -6.27 -4.29 4.60
CA ASP A 49 -6.35 -5.62 3.94
C ASP A 49 -6.65 -5.57 2.42
N GLY A 50 -6.99 -4.41 1.89
CA GLY A 50 -7.31 -4.21 0.47
C GLY A 50 -8.75 -4.55 0.08
N LYS A 51 -9.59 -5.07 0.97
CA LYS A 51 -10.94 -5.56 0.61
C LYS A 51 -11.96 -4.44 0.40
N SER A 52 -11.80 -3.31 1.08
CA SER A 52 -12.74 -2.18 1.03
C SER A 52 -12.57 -1.28 -0.21
N GLU A 53 -11.50 -1.44 -0.98
CA GLU A 53 -11.30 -0.63 -2.17
C GLU A 53 -12.29 -0.99 -3.29
N SER A 54 -13.03 0.00 -3.77
CA SER A 54 -14.07 -0.15 -4.81
C SER A 54 -13.51 -0.47 -6.20
N LYS A 55 -12.20 -0.31 -6.42
CA LYS A 55 -11.57 -0.52 -7.74
C LYS A 55 -10.97 -1.93 -7.83
N PRO A 56 -11.45 -2.80 -8.75
CA PRO A 56 -11.04 -4.22 -8.82
C PRO A 56 -9.54 -4.43 -8.98
N PHE A 57 -8.84 -3.54 -9.68
CA PHE A 57 -7.42 -3.63 -9.97
C PHE A 57 -6.54 -3.37 -8.73
N LEU A 58 -7.07 -2.66 -7.72
CA LEU A 58 -6.34 -2.28 -6.51
C LEU A 58 -6.68 -3.16 -5.31
N LYS A 59 -7.65 -4.08 -5.44
CA LYS A 59 -8.03 -5.04 -4.39
C LYS A 59 -6.95 -6.05 -4.01
N CYS A 60 -5.85 -6.10 -4.77
CA CYS A 60 -4.85 -7.16 -4.63
C CYS A 60 -3.76 -6.85 -3.60
N PHE A 61 -3.66 -5.64 -3.10
CA PHE A 61 -2.51 -5.22 -2.30
C PHE A 61 -2.96 -4.48 -1.05
N GLY A 62 -3.17 -5.25 0.01
CA GLY A 62 -3.16 -4.70 1.35
C GLY A 62 -1.77 -4.13 1.67
N HIS A 63 -1.69 -3.25 2.65
CA HIS A 63 -0.45 -2.64 3.09
C HIS A 63 -0.40 -2.50 4.61
N THR A 64 0.80 -2.51 5.17
CA THR A 64 1.03 -2.27 6.59
C THR A 64 2.23 -1.33 6.75
N TRP A 65 2.11 -0.38 7.65
CA TRP A 65 3.14 0.63 7.91
C TRP A 65 3.21 1.04 9.38
N ILE A 66 4.26 1.72 9.74
CA ILE A 66 4.45 2.34 11.05
C ILE A 66 4.25 3.84 10.93
N GLY A 67 3.61 4.43 11.92
CA GLY A 67 3.51 5.88 12.11
C GLY A 67 4.17 6.26 13.42
N LEU A 68 4.88 7.39 13.43
CA LEU A 68 5.43 8.02 14.61
C LEU A 68 4.91 9.46 14.66
N ASP A 69 4.13 9.76 15.69
CA ASP A 69 3.54 11.08 15.95
C ASP A 69 4.30 11.73 17.11
N ASN A 70 4.86 12.90 16.86
CA ASN A 70 5.60 13.65 17.86
C ASN A 70 4.69 14.68 18.55
N ARG A 71 4.44 14.50 19.85
CA ARG A 71 3.72 15.40 20.73
C ARG A 71 4.47 15.63 22.03
N THR A 72 5.80 15.73 21.92
CA THR A 72 6.69 15.88 23.10
C THR A 72 6.89 17.33 23.52
N GLY A 73 6.39 18.31 22.75
CA GLY A 73 6.67 19.72 22.97
C GLY A 73 8.01 20.20 22.38
N HIS A 74 8.79 19.31 21.75
CA HIS A 74 10.06 19.65 21.10
C HIS A 74 10.29 18.81 19.84
N THR A 75 11.27 19.19 19.03
CA THR A 75 11.63 18.43 17.82
C THR A 75 12.40 17.17 18.23
N VAL A 76 11.93 16.01 17.74
CA VAL A 76 12.66 14.75 17.84
C VAL A 76 13.29 14.41 16.48
N TYR A 77 14.29 13.53 16.50
CA TYR A 77 15.00 13.13 15.29
C TYR A 77 14.88 11.61 15.11
N LEU A 78 14.51 11.21 13.90
CA LEU A 78 14.57 9.83 13.44
C LEU A 78 15.61 9.77 12.33
N LYS A 79 16.80 9.28 12.65
CA LYS A 79 18.03 9.48 11.86
C LYS A 79 18.27 10.97 11.58
N ASP A 80 18.41 11.34 10.34
CA ASP A 80 18.61 12.74 9.87
C ASP A 80 17.32 13.49 9.65
N ARG A 81 16.17 12.88 9.92
CA ARG A 81 14.87 13.53 9.76
C ARG A 81 14.41 14.15 11.06
N ALA A 82 14.29 15.46 11.05
CA ALA A 82 13.62 16.20 12.11
C ALA A 82 12.11 15.97 12.02
N ILE A 83 11.48 15.69 13.15
CA ILE A 83 10.03 15.61 13.32
C ILE A 83 9.66 16.66 14.37
N PRO A 84 9.21 17.84 13.94
CA PRO A 84 8.76 18.88 14.86
C PRO A 84 7.61 18.43 15.75
N ASP A 85 7.42 19.12 16.87
CA ASP A 85 6.24 18.90 17.71
C ASP A 85 4.94 19.12 16.92
N GLY A 86 3.97 18.24 17.12
CA GLY A 86 2.70 18.23 16.38
C GLY A 86 2.77 17.62 14.98
N GLU A 87 3.95 17.24 14.49
CA GLU A 87 4.11 16.55 13.22
C GLU A 87 4.22 15.02 13.39
N MET A 88 3.98 14.30 12.31
CA MET A 88 4.11 12.85 12.26
C MET A 88 4.89 12.42 11.03
N VAL A 89 5.44 11.22 11.11
CA VAL A 89 6.08 10.53 9.98
C VAL A 89 5.51 9.13 9.86
N THR A 90 5.32 8.67 8.64
CA THR A 90 5.05 7.25 8.38
C THR A 90 6.20 6.61 7.63
N PHE A 91 6.40 5.32 7.82
CA PHE A 91 7.45 4.58 7.13
C PHE A 91 7.13 3.10 7.01
N SER A 92 7.51 2.52 5.88
CA SER A 92 7.36 1.10 5.59
C SER A 92 8.29 0.67 4.46
N VAL A 93 8.48 -0.64 4.30
CA VAL A 93 9.20 -1.18 3.15
C VAL A 93 8.26 -1.47 1.97
N TRP A 94 8.70 -1.10 0.77
CA TRP A 94 7.92 -1.19 -0.45
C TRP A 94 8.65 -1.97 -1.55
N ALA A 95 7.89 -2.73 -2.35
CA ALA A 95 8.35 -3.31 -3.59
C ALA A 95 8.08 -2.35 -4.75
N VAL A 96 8.75 -1.21 -4.78
CA VAL A 96 8.62 -0.29 -5.91
C VAL A 96 9.70 -0.60 -6.93
N SER A 97 9.33 -0.80 -8.18
CA SER A 97 10.29 -1.08 -9.27
C SER A 97 11.40 -0.03 -9.31
N GLY A 98 12.64 -0.46 -9.07
CA GLY A 98 13.82 0.40 -9.03
C GLY A 98 14.10 1.06 -7.68
N LEU A 99 13.24 0.88 -6.67
CA LEU A 99 13.41 1.31 -5.29
C LEU A 99 12.93 0.19 -4.38
N SER A 100 13.78 -0.81 -4.13
CA SER A 100 13.54 -1.72 -3.01
C SER A 100 14.08 -1.03 -1.77
N GLY A 101 13.22 -0.73 -0.81
CA GLY A 101 13.68 -0.11 0.42
C GLY A 101 12.59 0.57 1.21
N LEU A 102 13.02 1.22 2.27
CA LEU A 102 12.19 1.95 3.19
C LEU A 102 11.75 3.29 2.58
N LEU A 103 10.44 3.52 2.56
CA LEU A 103 9.83 4.78 2.11
C LEU A 103 9.16 5.48 3.28
N PHE A 104 9.31 6.81 3.32
CA PHE A 104 8.67 7.67 4.29
C PHE A 104 7.50 8.42 3.65
N ASP A 105 6.42 8.61 4.40
CA ASP A 105 5.24 9.44 4.09
C ASP A 105 4.54 9.14 2.75
N LEU A 106 4.71 7.93 2.25
CA LEU A 106 4.02 7.50 1.04
C LEU A 106 2.53 7.23 1.31
N GLU A 107 2.21 6.66 2.46
CA GLU A 107 0.84 6.35 2.87
C GLU A 107 -0.01 7.61 3.06
N PRO A 108 0.43 8.66 3.77
CA PRO A 108 -0.28 9.93 3.83
C PRO A 108 -0.54 10.54 2.46
N CYS A 109 0.42 10.47 1.56
CA CYS A 109 0.24 10.93 0.18
C CYS A 109 -0.92 10.19 -0.50
N TYR A 110 -1.01 8.87 -0.35
CA TYR A 110 -2.12 8.08 -0.91
C TYR A 110 -3.45 8.35 -0.22
N ILE A 111 -3.45 8.55 1.10
CA ILE A 111 -4.65 8.85 1.88
C ILE A 111 -5.21 10.22 1.48
N VAL A 112 -4.39 11.27 1.57
CA VAL A 112 -4.82 12.66 1.38
C VAL A 112 -5.12 12.97 -0.08
N ASN A 113 -4.24 12.57 -1.01
CA ASN A 113 -4.37 12.96 -2.41
C ASN A 113 -5.25 12.02 -3.24
N TYR A 114 -5.43 10.78 -2.81
CA TYR A 114 -6.11 9.75 -3.61
C TYR A 114 -7.25 9.05 -2.89
N GLY A 115 -7.52 9.39 -1.61
CA GLY A 115 -8.58 8.76 -0.80
C GLY A 115 -8.41 7.24 -0.65
N ARG A 116 -7.16 6.75 -0.58
CA ARG A 116 -6.86 5.32 -0.46
C ARG A 116 -6.81 4.89 1.00
N TYR A 117 -6.78 3.59 1.21
CA TYR A 117 -6.71 2.96 2.53
C TYR A 117 -7.89 3.30 3.46
N THR A 118 -9.09 3.58 2.90
CA THR A 118 -10.31 3.76 3.68
C THR A 118 -10.69 2.46 4.38
N GLY A 119 -10.98 2.54 5.67
CA GLY A 119 -11.21 1.37 6.53
C GLY A 119 -9.92 0.76 7.10
N ARG A 120 -8.77 1.47 7.01
CA ARG A 120 -7.53 1.06 7.68
C ARG A 120 -7.71 0.99 9.18
N LEU A 121 -7.04 0.03 9.80
CA LEU A 121 -7.04 -0.14 11.24
C LEU A 121 -5.67 0.22 11.80
N SER A 122 -5.65 0.95 12.91
CA SER A 122 -4.43 1.38 13.60
C SER A 122 -4.46 0.98 15.06
N LEU A 123 -3.33 0.52 15.57
CA LEU A 123 -3.08 0.30 16.98
C LEU A 123 -1.95 1.25 17.39
N SER A 124 -2.15 2.00 18.47
CA SER A 124 -1.21 3.02 18.94
C SER A 124 -0.80 2.80 20.39
N THR A 125 0.42 3.22 20.73
CA THR A 125 0.92 3.25 22.12
C THR A 125 1.99 4.33 22.26
N ASN A 126 2.19 4.84 23.47
CA ASN A 126 3.30 5.74 23.76
C ASN A 126 4.62 4.96 23.81
N ILE A 127 5.67 5.61 23.38
CA ILE A 127 7.06 5.14 23.48
C ILE A 127 7.94 6.24 24.07
N GLY A 128 9.08 5.87 24.67
CA GLY A 128 10.10 6.83 25.08
C GLY A 128 11.05 7.18 23.92
N GLU A 129 11.84 8.21 24.10
CA GLU A 129 12.83 8.59 23.09
C GLU A 129 13.95 7.56 22.91
N GLU A 130 14.22 6.75 23.94
CA GLU A 130 15.19 5.65 23.85
C GLU A 130 14.78 4.57 22.84
N GLN A 131 13.46 4.40 22.60
CA GLN A 131 12.97 3.49 21.57
C GLN A 131 13.22 4.00 20.13
N LEU A 132 13.48 5.29 19.93
CA LEU A 132 13.89 5.79 18.61
C LEU A 132 15.16 5.10 18.12
N LYS A 133 16.12 4.85 19.02
CA LYS A 133 17.33 4.12 18.68
C LYS A 133 17.04 2.68 18.23
N VAL A 134 16.08 2.01 18.84
CA VAL A 134 15.66 0.66 18.43
C VAL A 134 15.05 0.71 17.01
N ILE A 135 14.20 1.72 16.75
CA ILE A 135 13.62 1.93 15.43
C ILE A 135 14.72 2.16 14.37
N GLU A 136 15.70 3.03 14.67
CA GLU A 136 16.80 3.34 13.77
C GLU A 136 17.66 2.12 13.45
N ASP A 137 18.05 1.37 14.47
CA ASP A 137 18.87 0.16 14.33
C ASP A 137 18.14 -0.91 13.51
N TYR A 138 16.82 -1.05 13.72
CA TYR A 138 15.97 -1.94 12.92
C TYR A 138 15.91 -1.50 11.45
N MET A 139 15.73 -0.22 11.19
CA MET A 139 15.73 0.34 9.83
C MET A 139 17.03 0.09 9.09
N GLU A 140 18.18 0.20 9.76
CA GLU A 140 19.49 -0.06 9.15
C GLU A 140 19.68 -1.51 8.73
N GLN A 141 19.18 -2.43 9.55
CA GLN A 141 19.34 -3.87 9.31
C GLN A 141 18.30 -4.42 8.33
N HIS A 142 17.16 -3.76 8.16
CA HIS A 142 16.00 -4.29 7.46
C HIS A 142 15.41 -3.30 6.44
N ASP A 143 16.24 -2.69 5.61
CA ASP A 143 15.87 -1.68 4.61
C ASP A 143 15.30 -2.27 3.29
N LYS A 144 15.22 -3.59 3.16
CA LYS A 144 14.87 -4.28 1.91
C LYS A 144 13.52 -4.99 2.00
N TRP A 145 12.73 -4.83 0.95
CA TRP A 145 11.51 -5.62 0.76
C TRP A 145 11.82 -6.92 0.03
N THR A 146 11.27 -8.03 0.53
CA THR A 146 11.23 -9.33 -0.14
C THR A 146 9.84 -9.94 0.06
N VAL A 147 9.51 -11.01 -0.67
CA VAL A 147 8.18 -11.65 -0.56
C VAL A 147 7.91 -12.19 0.85
N ASP A 148 8.92 -12.73 1.50
CA ASP A 148 8.88 -13.28 2.86
C ASP A 148 9.06 -12.18 3.94
N LYS A 149 9.80 -11.11 3.62
CA LYS A 149 9.98 -9.92 4.45
C LYS A 149 9.28 -8.72 3.82
N ASN A 150 7.97 -8.85 3.64
CA ASN A 150 7.11 -7.82 3.07
C ASN A 150 6.79 -6.71 4.09
N CYS A 151 6.01 -5.71 3.69
CA CYS A 151 5.62 -4.60 4.55
C CYS A 151 4.97 -5.06 5.86
N SER A 152 4.12 -6.08 5.83
CA SER A 152 3.46 -6.62 7.02
C SER A 152 4.44 -7.31 7.97
N TYR A 153 5.36 -8.12 7.44
CA TYR A 153 6.42 -8.75 8.23
C TYR A 153 7.30 -7.67 8.87
N TRP A 154 7.75 -6.72 8.08
CA TRP A 154 8.63 -5.64 8.51
C TRP A 154 8.00 -4.80 9.64
N SER A 155 6.76 -4.34 9.43
CA SER A 155 6.08 -3.49 10.40
C SER A 155 5.78 -4.19 11.72
N ILE A 156 5.36 -5.47 11.68
CA ILE A 156 5.05 -6.20 12.92
C ILE A 156 6.31 -6.56 13.71
N HIS A 157 7.41 -6.86 13.04
CA HIS A 157 8.68 -7.15 13.73
C HIS A 157 9.23 -5.88 14.39
N LEU A 158 9.24 -4.74 13.68
CA LEU A 158 9.61 -3.47 14.28
C LEU A 158 8.71 -3.12 15.48
N TRP A 159 7.39 -3.21 15.30
CA TRP A 159 6.44 -2.97 16.39
C TRP A 159 6.80 -3.81 17.62
N ASN A 160 6.97 -5.11 17.45
CA ASN A 160 7.23 -6.03 18.56
C ASN A 160 8.58 -5.80 19.24
N GLU A 161 9.59 -5.30 18.53
CA GLU A 161 10.88 -4.94 19.14
C GLU A 161 10.78 -3.68 20.00
N VAL A 162 9.89 -2.76 19.62
CA VAL A 162 9.76 -1.46 20.31
C VAL A 162 8.84 -1.53 21.53
N VAL A 163 7.68 -2.23 21.42
CA VAL A 163 6.59 -2.10 22.41
C VAL A 163 6.62 -3.11 23.56
N GLY A 164 7.49 -4.11 23.51
CA GLY A 164 7.55 -5.16 24.51
C GLY A 164 6.40 -6.19 24.45
N GLU A 165 6.40 -7.15 25.39
CA GLU A 165 5.55 -8.34 25.32
C GLU A 165 4.06 -8.07 25.46
N ASP A 166 3.66 -7.08 26.26
CA ASP A 166 2.26 -6.78 26.56
C ASP A 166 1.50 -6.22 25.34
N ALA A 167 2.17 -5.47 24.50
CA ALA A 167 1.65 -4.91 23.25
C ALA A 167 2.04 -5.72 22.01
N ALA A 168 2.84 -6.78 22.17
CA ALA A 168 3.33 -7.57 21.05
C ALA A 168 2.19 -8.27 20.29
N LEU A 169 2.25 -8.17 18.97
CA LEU A 169 1.33 -8.80 18.04
C LEU A 169 1.84 -10.19 17.65
N LYS A 170 1.01 -11.21 17.85
CA LYS A 170 1.36 -12.61 17.56
C LYS A 170 0.66 -13.06 16.27
N ILE A 171 1.44 -13.23 15.20
CA ILE A 171 0.93 -13.73 13.92
C ILE A 171 1.16 -15.23 13.82
N ARG A 172 0.12 -15.96 13.40
CA ARG A 172 0.20 -17.40 13.14
C ARG A 172 0.46 -17.66 11.65
N GLY A 173 1.37 -18.61 11.37
CA GLY A 173 1.67 -19.10 10.03
C GLY A 173 2.92 -18.45 9.40
N PHE A 174 3.33 -18.98 8.25
CA PHE A 174 4.63 -18.70 7.62
C PHE A 174 4.69 -17.32 6.93
N VAL A 175 3.58 -16.83 6.35
CA VAL A 175 3.54 -15.55 5.64
C VAL A 175 2.75 -14.55 6.47
N CYS A 176 3.34 -13.39 6.71
CA CYS A 176 2.67 -12.25 7.32
C CYS A 176 1.91 -11.47 6.25
N THR A 177 0.61 -11.22 6.50
CA THR A 177 -0.26 -10.45 5.59
C THR A 177 -1.02 -9.38 6.37
N PRO A 178 -1.46 -8.28 5.72
CA PRO A 178 -2.28 -7.27 6.36
C PRO A 178 -3.52 -7.85 7.06
N GLU A 179 -4.23 -8.78 6.41
CA GLU A 179 -5.40 -9.46 7.00
C GLU A 179 -5.08 -10.17 8.32
N LYS A 180 -3.90 -10.81 8.42
CA LYS A 180 -3.49 -11.46 9.68
C LYS A 180 -3.16 -10.45 10.78
N ILE A 181 -2.68 -9.27 10.41
CA ILE A 181 -2.46 -8.19 11.36
C ILE A 181 -3.80 -7.65 11.87
N GLU A 182 -4.78 -7.45 10.99
CA GLU A 182 -6.15 -7.11 11.40
C GLU A 182 -6.74 -8.14 12.37
N GLN A 183 -6.55 -9.43 12.10
CA GLN A 183 -6.96 -10.49 13.01
C GLN A 183 -6.22 -10.41 14.36
N ALA A 184 -4.93 -10.05 14.37
CA ALA A 184 -4.18 -9.86 15.61
C ALA A 184 -4.64 -8.64 16.39
N PHE A 185 -5.17 -7.59 15.73
CA PHE A 185 -5.75 -6.43 16.39
C PHE A 185 -7.04 -6.76 17.17
N SER A 186 -7.75 -7.82 16.79
CA SER A 186 -9.02 -8.21 17.43
C SER A 186 -8.96 -8.51 18.93
N VAL A 187 -7.76 -8.63 19.50
CA VAL A 187 -7.57 -8.82 20.95
C VAL A 187 -7.42 -7.49 21.70
N PHE A 188 -7.40 -6.36 20.98
CA PHE A 188 -7.29 -5.03 21.57
C PHE A 188 -8.61 -4.26 21.37
N ASP A 189 -9.01 -3.49 22.38
CA ASP A 189 -10.21 -2.64 22.37
C ASP A 189 -9.94 -1.19 21.95
N CYS A 190 -8.65 -0.82 21.81
CA CYS A 190 -8.18 0.52 21.44
C CYS A 190 -7.80 0.65 19.97
N VAL A 191 -8.36 -0.18 19.07
CA VAL A 191 -8.11 -0.09 17.64
C VAL A 191 -8.87 1.08 17.03
N GLU A 192 -8.14 1.97 16.39
CA GLU A 192 -8.68 3.15 15.71
C GLU A 192 -8.93 2.85 14.22
N VAL A 193 -10.12 3.23 13.72
CA VAL A 193 -10.49 3.14 12.31
C VAL A 193 -10.18 4.47 11.63
N ASP A 194 -9.56 4.41 10.47
CA ASP A 194 -9.23 5.58 9.63
C ASP A 194 -8.42 6.68 10.34
N LYS A 195 -7.44 6.27 11.18
CA LYS A 195 -6.50 7.20 11.81
C LYS A 195 -6.02 8.28 10.84
N ASP A 196 -6.01 9.53 11.30
CA ASP A 196 -5.59 10.67 10.49
C ASP A 196 -4.07 10.72 10.34
N PHE A 197 -3.60 10.79 9.09
CA PHE A 197 -2.20 10.94 8.70
C PHE A 197 -1.96 12.22 7.90
N SER A 198 -2.87 13.19 7.94
CA SER A 198 -2.77 14.45 7.16
C SER A 198 -1.60 15.34 7.55
N ARG A 199 -1.02 15.12 8.75
CA ARG A 199 0.09 15.91 9.32
C ARG A 199 1.47 15.39 8.92
N ALA A 200 1.55 14.34 8.10
CA ALA A 200 2.83 13.84 7.61
C ALA A 200 3.44 14.77 6.55
N GLY A 201 4.76 14.86 6.59
CA GLY A 201 5.52 15.77 5.76
C GLY A 201 5.81 15.29 4.33
N ASP A 202 6.95 15.68 3.79
CA ASP A 202 7.40 15.30 2.44
C ASP A 202 7.74 13.80 2.35
N ILE A 203 7.51 13.20 1.19
CA ILE A 203 7.81 11.78 0.94
C ILE A 203 9.31 11.57 0.72
N TYR A 204 9.90 10.68 1.50
CA TYR A 204 11.31 10.31 1.39
C TYR A 204 11.47 8.81 1.11
N CYS A 205 12.54 8.45 0.40
CA CYS A 205 12.97 7.07 0.24
C CYS A 205 14.29 6.90 1.00
N TYR A 206 14.30 5.96 1.94
CA TYR A 206 15.50 5.60 2.68
C TYR A 206 16.22 4.45 1.97
N LYS A 207 17.45 4.68 1.56
CA LYS A 207 18.31 3.68 0.92
C LYS A 207 19.75 3.86 1.38
N ASP A 208 20.41 2.76 1.76
CA ASP A 208 21.82 2.72 2.15
C ASP A 208 22.18 3.73 3.27
N GLY A 209 21.26 3.92 4.23
CA GLY A 209 21.43 4.83 5.34
C GLY A 209 21.17 6.31 5.05
N ALA A 210 20.74 6.66 3.84
CA ALA A 210 20.47 8.05 3.44
C ALA A 210 19.01 8.27 3.03
N ALA A 211 18.37 9.32 3.53
CA ALA A 211 17.05 9.73 3.08
C ALA A 211 17.15 10.33 1.66
N ILE A 212 16.41 9.76 0.71
CA ILE A 212 16.37 10.24 -0.67
C ILE A 212 14.96 10.70 -0.97
N MET A 213 14.80 11.93 -1.43
CA MET A 213 13.48 12.43 -1.85
C MET A 213 12.90 11.59 -2.98
N PHE A 214 11.72 11.03 -2.77
CA PHE A 214 10.98 10.21 -3.76
C PHE A 214 10.81 10.95 -5.10
N VAL A 215 10.70 12.28 -5.06
CA VAL A 215 10.64 13.14 -6.24
C VAL A 215 11.84 12.94 -7.18
N LYS A 216 13.04 12.63 -6.67
CA LYS A 216 14.22 12.37 -7.51
C LYS A 216 14.02 11.14 -8.39
N PHE A 217 13.28 10.12 -7.92
CA PHE A 217 12.96 8.95 -8.73
C PHE A 217 11.98 9.28 -9.85
N ILE A 218 10.84 9.93 -9.54
CA ILE A 218 9.83 10.32 -10.54
C ILE A 218 10.42 11.23 -11.61
N THR A 219 11.40 12.07 -11.23
CA THR A 219 12.10 12.97 -12.17
C THR A 219 13.35 12.36 -12.79
N SER A 220 13.67 11.10 -12.50
CA SER A 220 14.88 10.45 -13.01
C SER A 220 14.90 10.39 -14.53
N ARG A 221 16.12 10.43 -15.10
CA ARG A 221 16.29 10.29 -16.56
C ARG A 221 15.79 8.93 -17.04
N LEU A 222 16.03 7.88 -16.24
CA LEU A 222 15.64 6.51 -16.58
C LEU A 222 14.12 6.37 -16.71
N LEU A 223 13.35 6.84 -15.74
CA LEU A 223 11.88 6.75 -15.79
C LEU A 223 11.33 7.53 -17.01
N ARG A 224 11.87 8.71 -17.29
CA ARG A 224 11.47 9.49 -18.48
C ARG A 224 11.76 8.75 -19.79
N VAL A 225 12.94 8.11 -19.89
CA VAL A 225 13.29 7.29 -21.04
C VAL A 225 12.34 6.11 -21.19
N ILE A 226 12.04 5.38 -20.10
CA ILE A 226 11.11 4.26 -20.13
C ILE A 226 9.71 4.70 -20.58
N VAL A 227 9.18 5.79 -20.01
CA VAL A 227 7.86 6.32 -20.40
C VAL A 227 7.83 6.75 -21.85
N CYS A 228 8.86 7.47 -22.32
CA CYS A 228 8.95 7.88 -23.72
C CYS A 228 9.11 6.69 -24.67
N ALA A 229 9.91 5.69 -24.32
CA ALA A 229 10.09 4.48 -25.13
C ALA A 229 8.79 3.67 -25.23
N ALA A 230 8.11 3.44 -24.11
CA ALA A 230 6.82 2.73 -24.08
C ALA A 230 5.75 3.47 -24.91
N ALA A 231 5.68 4.79 -24.77
CA ALA A 231 4.77 5.63 -25.54
C ALA A 231 5.12 5.61 -27.04
N GLY A 232 6.41 5.65 -27.37
CA GLY A 232 6.90 5.57 -28.75
C GLY A 232 6.56 4.23 -29.40
N LEU A 233 6.78 3.11 -28.73
CA LEU A 233 6.42 1.77 -29.22
C LEU A 233 4.91 1.63 -29.44
N TYR A 234 4.10 2.10 -28.52
CA TYR A 234 2.65 2.08 -28.65
C TYR A 234 2.16 3.03 -29.76
N GLY A 235 2.78 4.19 -29.88
CA GLY A 235 2.52 5.11 -31.00
C GLY A 235 2.87 4.50 -32.37
N LEU A 236 4.01 3.81 -32.47
CA LEU A 236 4.42 3.10 -33.69
C LEU A 236 3.42 1.99 -34.04
N TYR A 237 2.98 1.20 -33.04
CA TYR A 237 1.94 0.19 -33.25
C TYR A 237 0.66 0.81 -33.84
N ASN A 238 0.18 1.93 -33.30
CA ASN A 238 -1.01 2.61 -33.81
C ASN A 238 -0.80 3.18 -35.19
N ALA A 239 0.39 3.72 -35.51
CA ALA A 239 0.73 4.22 -36.86
C ALA A 239 0.72 3.09 -37.90
N ILE A 240 1.33 1.94 -37.58
CA ILE A 240 1.30 0.75 -38.44
C ILE A 240 -0.15 0.27 -38.63
N SER A 241 -0.93 0.20 -37.56
CA SER A 241 -2.35 -0.20 -37.61
C SER A 241 -3.18 0.74 -38.48
N CYS A 242 -2.93 2.05 -38.40
CA CYS A 242 -3.56 3.05 -39.27
C CYS A 242 -3.22 2.77 -40.75
N PHE A 243 -1.94 2.59 -41.06
CA PHE A 243 -1.47 2.30 -42.41
C PHE A 243 -2.07 1.01 -42.96
N VAL A 244 -2.08 -0.08 -42.19
CA VAL A 244 -2.68 -1.35 -42.61
C VAL A 244 -4.18 -1.20 -42.84
N THR A 245 -4.88 -0.42 -42.03
CA THR A 245 -6.32 -0.15 -42.16
C THR A 245 -6.59 0.60 -43.49
N LEU A 246 -5.81 1.65 -43.78
CA LEU A 246 -5.94 2.41 -45.04
C LEU A 246 -5.57 1.59 -46.27
N TYR A 247 -4.54 0.74 -46.18
CA TYR A 247 -4.17 -0.19 -47.24
C TYR A 247 -5.32 -1.16 -47.55
N LYS A 248 -5.94 -1.73 -46.52
CA LYS A 248 -7.11 -2.61 -46.68
C LYS A 248 -8.30 -1.88 -47.28
N ALA A 249 -8.55 -0.64 -46.90
CA ALA A 249 -9.61 0.20 -47.50
C ALA A 249 -9.47 0.34 -49.00
N GLY A 250 -8.23 0.40 -49.54
CA GLY A 250 -7.98 0.44 -50.98
C GLY A 250 -8.10 -0.88 -51.73
N HIS A 251 -8.09 -2.03 -51.01
CA HIS A 251 -8.03 -3.36 -51.63
C HIS A 251 -9.20 -4.29 -51.26
N GLN A 252 -10.01 -3.94 -50.26
CA GLN A 252 -11.12 -4.74 -49.78
C GLN A 252 -12.39 -3.89 -49.66
N PRO A 253 -13.55 -4.36 -50.16
CA PRO A 253 -14.78 -3.59 -50.12
C PRO A 253 -15.36 -3.42 -48.71
N TYR A 254 -14.90 -4.21 -47.75
CA TYR A 254 -15.33 -4.13 -46.34
C TYR A 254 -14.26 -4.73 -45.43
N LEU A 255 -14.27 -4.30 -44.17
CA LEU A 255 -13.48 -4.86 -43.06
C LEU A 255 -14.42 -5.64 -42.10
N MET A 256 -14.02 -6.83 -41.71
CA MET A 256 -14.66 -7.57 -40.63
C MET A 256 -13.87 -7.41 -39.35
N ALA A 257 -14.53 -6.99 -38.28
CA ALA A 257 -13.98 -6.99 -36.93
C ALA A 257 -14.94 -7.84 -36.06
N GLY A 258 -14.58 -9.11 -35.86
CA GLY A 258 -15.50 -10.09 -35.26
C GLY A 258 -16.73 -10.32 -36.15
N ALA A 259 -17.92 -10.13 -35.61
CA ALA A 259 -19.20 -10.25 -36.32
C ALA A 259 -19.66 -8.93 -37.01
N VAL A 260 -18.91 -7.85 -36.86
CA VAL A 260 -19.31 -6.53 -37.38
C VAL A 260 -18.59 -6.28 -38.72
N ARG A 261 -19.38 -5.94 -39.73
CA ARG A 261 -18.91 -5.55 -41.05
C ARG A 261 -18.80 -4.02 -41.13
N PHE A 262 -17.60 -3.51 -41.46
CA PHE A 262 -17.36 -2.10 -41.67
C PHE A 262 -17.28 -1.85 -43.21
N ASP A 263 -18.00 -0.86 -43.71
CA ASP A 263 -17.92 -0.36 -45.04
C ASP A 263 -16.73 0.62 -45.18
N PHE A 264 -16.65 1.31 -46.33
CA PHE A 264 -15.59 2.28 -46.61
C PHE A 264 -15.47 3.39 -45.55
N GLN A 265 -16.60 3.86 -44.95
CA GLN A 265 -16.60 4.88 -43.88
C GLN A 265 -16.00 4.31 -42.62
N GLY A 266 -16.26 3.02 -42.30
CA GLY A 266 -15.69 2.33 -41.15
C GLY A 266 -14.16 2.26 -41.17
N TYR A 267 -13.53 2.07 -42.36
CA TYR A 267 -12.08 2.11 -42.46
C TYR A 267 -11.48 3.47 -42.09
N TYR A 268 -12.06 4.54 -42.59
CA TYR A 268 -11.58 5.90 -42.28
C TYR A 268 -11.81 6.24 -40.80
N MET A 269 -12.91 5.82 -40.22
CA MET A 269 -13.18 6.01 -38.80
C MET A 269 -12.17 5.28 -37.90
N MET A 270 -11.80 4.04 -38.26
CA MET A 270 -10.75 3.28 -37.56
C MET A 270 -9.38 3.94 -37.70
N ALA A 271 -9.03 4.40 -38.92
CA ALA A 271 -7.78 5.10 -39.14
C ALA A 271 -7.72 6.41 -38.33
N ALA A 272 -8.81 7.18 -38.30
CA ALA A 272 -8.91 8.42 -37.51
C ALA A 272 -8.77 8.14 -36.00
N MET A 273 -9.31 7.03 -35.52
CA MET A 273 -9.15 6.60 -34.13
C MET A 273 -7.68 6.35 -33.79
N HIS A 274 -6.93 5.63 -34.62
CA HIS A 274 -5.50 5.41 -34.41
C HIS A 274 -4.69 6.71 -34.38
N VAL A 275 -5.01 7.65 -35.30
CA VAL A 275 -4.39 8.99 -35.29
C VAL A 275 -4.73 9.72 -33.98
N GLY A 276 -5.97 9.70 -33.56
CA GLY A 276 -6.43 10.31 -32.31
C GLY A 276 -5.67 9.77 -31.09
N ILE A 277 -5.46 8.45 -31.03
CA ILE A 277 -4.67 7.81 -29.98
C ILE A 277 -3.22 8.30 -29.99
N CYS A 278 -2.58 8.41 -31.18
CA CYS A 278 -1.22 8.92 -31.30
C CYS A 278 -1.11 10.38 -30.80
N LEU A 279 -2.06 11.23 -31.17
CA LEU A 279 -2.09 12.63 -30.74
C LEU A 279 -2.29 12.75 -29.22
N LEU A 280 -3.24 12.00 -28.66
CA LEU A 280 -3.49 11.97 -27.23
C LEU A 280 -2.24 11.52 -26.45
N LEU A 281 -1.58 10.46 -26.93
CA LEU A 281 -0.36 9.95 -26.33
C LEU A 281 0.76 11.00 -26.36
N GLY A 282 0.91 11.73 -27.46
CA GLY A 282 1.86 12.84 -27.59
C GLY A 282 1.62 13.94 -26.54
N VAL A 283 0.34 14.32 -26.35
CA VAL A 283 -0.05 15.31 -25.33
C VAL A 283 0.26 14.80 -23.91
N LEU A 284 -0.07 13.54 -23.61
CA LEU A 284 0.20 12.96 -22.29
C LEU A 284 1.70 12.90 -21.97
N VAL A 285 2.53 12.50 -22.93
CA VAL A 285 4.00 12.50 -22.78
C VAL A 285 4.52 13.92 -22.57
N TRP A 286 4.04 14.88 -23.33
CA TRP A 286 4.42 16.28 -23.18
C TRP A 286 4.06 16.82 -21.78
N LEU A 287 2.83 16.57 -21.29
CA LEU A 287 2.40 16.96 -19.95
C LEU A 287 3.25 16.31 -18.87
N PHE A 288 3.56 15.03 -19.01
CA PHE A 288 4.45 14.31 -18.09
C PHE A 288 5.85 14.93 -18.04
N LEU A 289 6.45 15.19 -19.20
CA LEU A 289 7.80 15.80 -19.28
C LEU A 289 7.81 17.22 -18.70
N LYS A 290 6.78 18.03 -18.99
CA LYS A 290 6.62 19.38 -18.44
C LYS A 290 6.43 19.35 -16.92
N GLY A 291 5.58 18.44 -16.43
CA GLY A 291 5.33 18.25 -14.99
C GLY A 291 6.58 17.84 -14.23
N THR A 292 7.31 16.84 -14.75
CA THR A 292 8.56 16.36 -14.12
C THR A 292 9.68 17.42 -14.17
N LYS A 293 9.74 18.26 -15.20
CA LYS A 293 10.66 19.40 -15.26
C LYS A 293 10.36 20.43 -14.17
N LYS A 294 9.09 20.86 -14.05
CA LYS A 294 8.64 21.81 -13.02
C LYS A 294 8.89 21.30 -11.61
N LEU A 295 8.65 20.00 -11.37
CA LEU A 295 8.88 19.35 -10.08
C LEU A 295 10.38 19.34 -9.72
N ARG A 296 11.26 19.03 -10.69
CA ARG A 296 12.71 19.05 -10.51
C ARG A 296 13.24 20.45 -10.16
N GLU A 297 12.71 21.48 -10.84
CA GLU A 297 13.10 22.88 -10.58
C GLU A 297 12.73 23.29 -9.15
N LYS A 298 11.55 22.91 -8.66
CA LYS A 298 11.14 23.20 -7.28
C LYS A 298 12.02 22.48 -6.24
N THR A 299 12.51 21.27 -6.54
CA THR A 299 13.35 20.50 -5.59
C THR A 299 14.83 20.84 -5.67
N ALA A 300 15.29 21.56 -6.71
CA ALA A 300 16.66 22.05 -6.81
C ALA A 300 16.88 23.37 -6.03
N VAL A 301 15.82 24.05 -5.65
CA VAL A 301 15.84 25.33 -4.91
C VAL A 301 15.74 25.12 -3.39
N ARG A 302 15.49 23.90 -2.92
CA ARG A 302 15.53 23.50 -1.51
C ARG A 302 16.74 22.60 -1.26
#